data_a672317ed60c5d9217a1fa9a5b9aeed6
#
_entry.id   a672317ed60c5d9217a1fa9a5b9aeed6
#
_cell.length_a   1.000
_cell.length_b   1.000
_cell.length_c   1.000
_cell.angle_alpha   90.00
_cell.angle_beta   90.00
_cell.angle_gamma   90.00
#
_symmetry.space_group_name_H-M   'P 1'
#
loop_
_entity.id
_entity.type
_entity.pdbx_description
1 polymer ?
#
loop_
_entity_poly.entity_id
_entity_poly.type
_entity_poly.pdbx_seq_one_letter_code
_entity_poly.pdbx_strand_id
1 'polypeptide(L)'
;MRLAPLCTVTLSAAVITACGGSPRPAPPPVRLTIAAPSDLAVVQDDQVDVQGSVVPSSATVTVEGKRASVAGGSFRATVSLEQGTNVIDVLASAGRARPALTAIRVRRDISVPVPDLVGLSVDDARKQLQGLGLKADVQRDDSIFDRLLPGAPQVCSTDPQPGARVDRGETVRLVAARSC
;
A
#
# COMPACT_ATOMS: atom_id res chain seq x y z
N MET A 1 -70.25 -10.59 -75.33
CA MET A 1 -70.72 -10.62 -73.96
C MET A 1 -69.90 -11.69 -73.25
N ARG A 2 -68.93 -11.31 -72.48
CA ARG A 2 -68.21 -12.20 -71.54
C ARG A 2 -67.96 -11.40 -70.25
N LEU A 3 -68.59 -11.83 -69.18
CA LEU A 3 -68.41 -11.31 -67.85
C LEU A 3 -67.11 -11.80 -67.26
N ALA A 4 -66.35 -10.91 -66.75
CA ALA A 4 -65.13 -11.22 -65.93
C ALA A 4 -65.51 -11.35 -64.44
N PRO A 5 -64.95 -12.31 -63.70
CA PRO A 5 -65.21 -12.39 -62.23
C PRO A 5 -64.30 -11.45 -61.51
N LEU A 6 -64.90 -10.71 -60.51
CA LEU A 6 -64.18 -9.93 -59.54
C LEU A 6 -63.45 -10.86 -58.52
N CYS A 7 -62.12 -10.64 -58.40
CA CYS A 7 -61.30 -11.31 -57.43
C CYS A 7 -61.28 -10.45 -56.16
N THR A 8 -61.99 -10.86 -55.15
CA THR A 8 -61.96 -10.21 -53.82
C THR A 8 -60.69 -10.60 -53.06
N VAL A 9 -59.77 -9.65 -52.89
CA VAL A 9 -58.59 -9.85 -52.10
C VAL A 9 -58.96 -9.57 -50.59
N THR A 10 -58.99 -10.60 -49.82
CA THR A 10 -59.16 -10.48 -48.34
C THR A 10 -57.80 -10.17 -47.69
N LEU A 11 -57.67 -8.96 -47.16
CA LEU A 11 -56.48 -8.52 -46.43
C LEU A 11 -56.51 -9.09 -45.00
N SER A 12 -55.75 -10.15 -44.75
CA SER A 12 -55.59 -10.71 -43.37
C SER A 12 -54.64 -9.84 -42.59
N ALA A 13 -55.14 -9.09 -41.63
CA ALA A 13 -54.31 -8.32 -40.66
C ALA A 13 -53.64 -9.29 -39.67
N ALA A 14 -52.35 -9.56 -39.81
CA ALA A 14 -51.55 -10.27 -38.85
C ALA A 14 -51.31 -9.35 -37.63
N VAL A 15 -51.98 -9.64 -36.50
CA VAL A 15 -51.71 -8.99 -35.23
C VAL A 15 -50.38 -9.55 -34.67
N ILE A 16 -49.33 -8.78 -34.80
CA ILE A 16 -48.02 -9.05 -34.17
C ILE A 16 -48.17 -8.63 -32.67
N THR A 17 -48.46 -9.59 -31.81
CA THR A 17 -48.36 -9.44 -30.36
C THR A 17 -46.87 -9.30 -29.98
N ALA A 18 -46.38 -8.06 -29.93
CA ALA A 18 -45.09 -7.77 -29.38
C ALA A 18 -45.13 -8.07 -27.87
N CYS A 19 -44.47 -9.16 -27.45
CA CYS A 19 -44.18 -9.43 -26.03
C CYS A 19 -43.24 -8.34 -25.54
N GLY A 20 -43.81 -7.21 -25.10
CA GLY A 20 -43.13 -6.14 -24.43
C GLY A 20 -42.76 -6.58 -23.01
N GLY A 21 -41.69 -7.35 -22.88
CA GLY A 21 -41.04 -7.52 -21.56
C GLY A 21 -40.50 -6.18 -21.11
N SER A 22 -41.11 -5.57 -20.09
CA SER A 22 -40.57 -4.36 -19.48
C SER A 22 -39.11 -4.62 -19.08
N PRO A 23 -38.14 -3.80 -19.48
CA PRO A 23 -36.76 -3.97 -19.08
C PRO A 23 -36.68 -3.93 -17.55
N ARG A 24 -36.21 -5.03 -16.94
CA ARG A 24 -35.99 -5.10 -15.49
C ARG A 24 -35.00 -3.99 -15.12
N PRO A 25 -35.33 -3.12 -14.14
CA PRO A 25 -34.42 -2.07 -13.72
C PRO A 25 -33.05 -2.67 -13.37
N ALA A 26 -31.98 -2.02 -13.81
CA ALA A 26 -30.63 -2.44 -13.47
C ALA A 26 -30.44 -2.36 -11.94
N PRO A 27 -29.79 -3.35 -11.33
CA PRO A 27 -29.51 -3.29 -9.90
C PRO A 27 -28.63 -2.05 -9.57
N PRO A 28 -28.82 -1.45 -8.39
CA PRO A 28 -28.01 -0.29 -7.99
C PRO A 28 -26.53 -0.66 -7.98
N PRO A 29 -25.61 0.29 -8.30
CA PRO A 29 -24.18 0.02 -8.30
C PRO A 29 -23.68 -0.33 -6.88
N VAL A 30 -22.63 -1.14 -6.82
CA VAL A 30 -21.94 -1.43 -5.56
C VAL A 30 -21.32 -0.14 -5.05
N ARG A 31 -21.47 0.13 -3.75
CA ARG A 31 -20.77 1.21 -3.06
C ARG A 31 -19.69 0.63 -2.18
N LEU A 32 -18.49 1.16 -2.28
CA LEU A 32 -17.32 0.74 -1.53
C LEU A 32 -16.69 1.97 -0.85
N THR A 33 -16.45 1.87 0.46
CA THR A 33 -15.79 2.92 1.23
C THR A 33 -14.69 2.31 2.06
N ILE A 34 -13.47 2.85 1.96
CA ILE A 34 -12.33 2.46 2.79
C ILE A 34 -12.32 3.37 4.02
N ALA A 35 -12.28 2.79 5.21
CA ALA A 35 -12.24 3.50 6.48
C ALA A 35 -10.81 3.62 7.01
N ALA A 36 -9.99 2.59 6.77
CA ALA A 36 -8.59 2.56 7.17
C ALA A 36 -7.79 1.64 6.22
N PRO A 37 -6.50 1.96 5.97
CA PRO A 37 -5.85 3.21 6.30
C PRO A 37 -6.37 4.37 5.42
N SER A 38 -6.06 5.60 5.78
CA SER A 38 -6.31 6.77 4.90
C SER A 38 -5.39 6.73 3.69
N ASP A 39 -5.81 7.32 2.58
CA ASP A 39 -4.91 7.51 1.42
C ASP A 39 -3.69 8.33 1.84
N LEU A 40 -2.51 7.95 1.37
CA LEU A 40 -1.20 8.52 1.71
C LEU A 40 -0.76 8.31 3.18
N ALA A 41 -1.37 7.36 3.90
CA ALA A 41 -0.91 7.00 5.24
C ALA A 41 0.56 6.55 5.20
N VAL A 42 1.31 6.92 6.26
CA VAL A 42 2.70 6.48 6.47
C VAL A 42 2.71 5.51 7.65
N VAL A 43 3.27 4.33 7.45
CA VAL A 43 3.37 3.25 8.44
C VAL A 43 4.79 2.72 8.49
N GLN A 44 5.16 2.08 9.61
CA GLN A 44 6.48 1.44 9.76
C GLN A 44 6.40 -0.09 9.67
N ASP A 45 5.21 -0.64 9.93
CA ASP A 45 4.96 -2.07 9.92
C ASP A 45 5.02 -2.64 8.50
N ASP A 46 5.34 -3.92 8.39
CA ASP A 46 5.39 -4.66 7.12
C ASP A 46 4.01 -5.13 6.64
N GLN A 47 2.98 -4.87 7.42
CA GLN A 47 1.59 -5.20 7.11
C GLN A 47 0.66 -4.06 7.54
N VAL A 48 -0.47 -3.96 6.85
CA VAL A 48 -1.54 -3.03 7.20
C VAL A 48 -2.91 -3.71 7.06
N ASP A 49 -3.81 -3.40 8.00
CA ASP A 49 -5.19 -3.84 7.94
C ASP A 49 -6.03 -2.84 7.14
N VAL A 50 -6.50 -3.26 5.98
CA VAL A 50 -7.46 -2.51 5.16
C VAL A 50 -8.86 -2.83 5.63
N GLN A 51 -9.60 -1.80 6.03
CA GLN A 51 -10.95 -1.92 6.57
C GLN A 51 -11.88 -0.93 5.88
N GLY A 52 -13.14 -1.32 5.76
CA GLY A 52 -14.13 -0.45 5.15
C GLY A 52 -15.53 -1.06 5.15
N SER A 53 -16.38 -0.46 4.34
CA SER A 53 -17.76 -0.90 4.18
C SER A 53 -18.15 -1.08 2.72
N VAL A 54 -19.09 -1.99 2.48
CA VAL A 54 -19.62 -2.29 1.15
C VAL A 54 -21.14 -2.42 1.19
N VAL A 55 -21.79 -1.91 0.17
CA VAL A 55 -23.24 -2.04 -0.05
C VAL A 55 -23.46 -2.58 -1.47
N PRO A 56 -24.23 -3.67 -1.62
CA PRO A 56 -24.96 -4.45 -0.60
C PRO A 56 -24.01 -5.29 0.28
N SER A 57 -24.46 -5.66 1.48
CA SER A 57 -23.68 -6.47 2.43
C SER A 57 -23.35 -7.88 1.94
N SER A 58 -24.03 -8.34 0.89
CA SER A 58 -23.74 -9.61 0.18
C SER A 58 -22.64 -9.48 -0.88
N ALA A 59 -22.05 -8.31 -1.06
CA ALA A 59 -20.98 -8.12 -2.02
C ALA A 59 -19.71 -8.89 -1.62
N THR A 60 -19.00 -9.38 -2.62
CA THR A 60 -17.65 -9.94 -2.45
C THR A 60 -16.65 -8.80 -2.58
N VAL A 61 -15.74 -8.70 -1.64
CA VAL A 61 -14.62 -7.73 -1.66
C VAL A 61 -13.32 -8.48 -1.87
N THR A 62 -12.48 -7.99 -2.77
CA THR A 62 -11.10 -8.44 -2.94
C THR A 62 -10.15 -7.28 -2.74
N VAL A 63 -9.06 -7.53 -2.03
CA VAL A 63 -7.97 -6.59 -1.79
C VAL A 63 -6.71 -7.22 -2.36
N GLU A 64 -6.01 -6.53 -3.25
CA GLU A 64 -4.87 -7.08 -3.99
C GLU A 64 -5.18 -8.45 -4.62
N GLY A 65 -6.38 -8.60 -5.21
CA GLY A 65 -6.85 -9.85 -5.79
C GLY A 65 -7.20 -10.96 -4.80
N LYS A 66 -6.93 -10.80 -3.50
CA LYS A 66 -7.27 -11.77 -2.45
C LYS A 66 -8.62 -11.44 -1.83
N ARG A 67 -9.42 -12.47 -1.54
CA ARG A 67 -10.74 -12.28 -0.92
C ARG A 67 -10.61 -11.75 0.50
N ALA A 68 -11.29 -10.63 0.78
CA ALA A 68 -11.41 -10.06 2.12
C ALA A 68 -12.49 -10.78 2.94
N SER A 69 -12.38 -10.73 4.26
CA SER A 69 -13.46 -11.14 5.17
C SER A 69 -14.54 -10.07 5.18
N VAL A 70 -15.79 -10.45 4.91
CA VAL A 70 -16.94 -9.53 4.90
C VAL A 70 -17.96 -10.01 5.91
N ALA A 71 -18.36 -9.14 6.82
CA ALA A 71 -19.37 -9.40 7.84
C ALA A 71 -20.29 -8.17 8.00
N GLY A 72 -21.61 -8.35 7.78
CA GLY A 72 -22.57 -7.26 7.95
C GLY A 72 -22.34 -6.03 7.07
N GLY A 73 -21.66 -6.20 5.92
CA GLY A 73 -21.28 -5.08 5.05
C GLY A 73 -19.98 -4.37 5.43
N SER A 74 -19.34 -4.77 6.54
CA SER A 74 -17.98 -4.35 6.85
C SER A 74 -16.99 -5.37 6.32
N PHE A 75 -15.82 -4.93 5.80
CA PHE A 75 -14.77 -5.82 5.34
C PHE A 75 -13.43 -5.51 6.02
N ARG A 76 -12.59 -6.55 6.10
CA ARG A 76 -11.21 -6.46 6.58
C ARG A 76 -10.32 -7.38 5.76
N ALA A 77 -9.11 -6.89 5.46
CA ALA A 77 -8.05 -7.67 4.85
C ALA A 77 -6.70 -7.15 5.33
N THR A 78 -5.76 -8.04 5.60
CA THR A 78 -4.37 -7.67 5.91
C THR A 78 -3.55 -7.74 4.62
N VAL A 79 -2.79 -6.68 4.36
CA VAL A 79 -1.93 -6.52 3.16
C VAL A 79 -0.50 -6.36 3.61
N SER A 80 0.42 -7.11 2.98
CA SER A 80 1.86 -6.94 3.19
C SER A 80 2.36 -5.74 2.39
N LEU A 81 3.26 -4.96 2.98
CA LEU A 81 3.80 -3.74 2.40
C LEU A 81 5.29 -3.89 2.10
N GLU A 82 5.66 -3.54 0.88
CA GLU A 82 7.05 -3.28 0.52
C GLU A 82 7.49 -1.91 1.04
N GLN A 83 8.80 -1.73 1.22
CA GLN A 83 9.35 -0.41 1.56
C GLN A 83 9.04 0.61 0.47
N GLY A 84 8.68 1.83 0.85
CA GLY A 84 8.25 2.87 -0.07
C GLY A 84 6.74 2.91 -0.27
N THR A 85 6.30 3.36 -1.43
CA THR A 85 4.87 3.56 -1.73
C THR A 85 4.25 2.29 -2.27
N ASN A 86 3.18 1.84 -1.61
CA ASN A 86 2.34 0.72 -2.04
C ASN A 86 0.99 1.27 -2.51
N VAL A 87 0.49 0.76 -3.63
CA VAL A 87 -0.86 1.02 -4.11
C VAL A 87 -1.70 -0.21 -3.83
N ILE A 88 -2.74 -0.06 -3.05
CA ILE A 88 -3.61 -1.17 -2.62
C ILE A 88 -4.93 -1.05 -3.35
N ASP A 89 -5.21 -2.00 -4.24
CA ASP A 89 -6.44 -2.07 -5.00
C ASP A 89 -7.53 -2.82 -4.24
N VAL A 90 -8.71 -2.21 -4.14
CA VAL A 90 -9.89 -2.81 -3.51
C VAL A 90 -11.03 -2.86 -4.51
N LEU A 91 -11.49 -4.06 -4.84
CA LEU A 91 -12.59 -4.31 -5.76
C LEU A 91 -13.76 -4.93 -5.01
N ALA A 92 -14.94 -4.36 -5.18
CA ALA A 92 -16.18 -4.93 -4.67
C ALA A 92 -17.14 -5.27 -5.80
N SER A 93 -17.73 -6.46 -5.76
CA SER A 93 -18.68 -6.97 -6.77
C SER A 93 -19.88 -7.64 -6.14
N ALA A 94 -21.06 -7.49 -6.75
CA ALA A 94 -22.32 -8.11 -6.30
C ALA A 94 -23.19 -8.49 -7.49
N GLY A 95 -23.25 -9.77 -7.83
CA GLY A 95 -24.09 -10.29 -8.89
C GLY A 95 -23.95 -9.55 -10.22
N ARG A 96 -25.05 -8.94 -10.70
CA ARG A 96 -25.09 -8.14 -11.94
C ARG A 96 -24.92 -6.64 -11.73
N ALA A 97 -24.75 -6.20 -10.49
CA ALA A 97 -24.52 -4.80 -10.18
C ALA A 97 -23.17 -4.32 -10.75
N ARG A 98 -23.09 -3.05 -11.07
CA ARG A 98 -21.81 -2.45 -11.50
C ARG A 98 -20.82 -2.54 -10.33
N PRO A 99 -19.64 -3.15 -10.52
CA PRO A 99 -18.63 -3.26 -9.48
C PRO A 99 -18.06 -1.89 -9.12
N ALA A 100 -17.54 -1.77 -7.89
CA ALA A 100 -16.80 -0.62 -7.42
C ALA A 100 -15.32 -0.99 -7.29
N LEU A 101 -14.45 -0.12 -7.80
CA LEU A 101 -13.00 -0.22 -7.68
C LEU A 101 -12.49 1.06 -7.01
N THR A 102 -11.63 0.91 -6.03
CA THR A 102 -10.96 2.01 -5.33
C THR A 102 -9.53 1.59 -5.04
N ALA A 103 -8.59 2.52 -5.16
CA ALA A 103 -7.21 2.31 -4.76
C ALA A 103 -6.82 3.31 -3.66
N ILE A 104 -6.00 2.89 -2.73
CA ILE A 104 -5.34 3.74 -1.73
C ILE A 104 -3.84 3.56 -1.81
N ARG A 105 -3.11 4.62 -1.46
CA ARG A 105 -1.65 4.62 -1.38
C ARG A 105 -1.24 4.60 0.08
N VAL A 106 -0.35 3.70 0.43
CA VAL A 106 0.24 3.59 1.77
C VAL A 106 1.75 3.57 1.60
N ARG A 107 2.44 4.44 2.33
CA ARG A 107 3.90 4.48 2.33
C ARG A 107 4.43 3.77 3.56
N ARG A 108 5.22 2.74 3.34
CA ARG A 108 6.02 2.13 4.40
C ARG A 108 7.35 2.86 4.50
N ASP A 109 7.61 3.51 5.65
CA ASP A 109 8.84 4.25 5.91
C ASP A 109 9.53 3.69 7.14
N ILE A 110 10.58 2.90 6.94
CA ILE A 110 11.38 2.29 8.00
C ILE A 110 12.64 3.09 8.33
N SER A 111 12.79 4.27 7.73
CA SER A 111 13.98 5.09 7.92
C SER A 111 14.04 5.67 9.34
N VAL A 112 15.25 5.74 9.87
CA VAL A 112 15.57 6.31 11.18
C VAL A 112 16.64 7.40 11.02
N PRO A 113 16.65 8.46 11.84
CA PRO A 113 17.71 9.45 11.77
C PRO A 113 19.01 8.88 12.37
N VAL A 114 20.13 9.19 11.76
CA VAL A 114 21.46 8.90 12.31
C VAL A 114 21.64 9.77 13.56
N PRO A 115 21.92 9.21 14.74
CA PRO A 115 22.15 9.99 15.95
C PRO A 115 23.49 10.74 15.91
N ASP A 116 23.64 11.76 16.76
CA ASP A 116 24.96 12.39 16.95
C ASP A 116 25.82 11.47 17.80
N LEU A 117 26.87 10.94 17.20
CA LEU A 117 27.80 10.00 17.82
C LEU A 117 29.19 10.58 18.03
N VAL A 118 29.40 11.83 17.62
CA VAL A 118 30.71 12.48 17.73
C VAL A 118 31.13 12.61 19.19
N GLY A 119 32.38 12.24 19.49
CA GLY A 119 32.92 12.24 20.85
C GLY A 119 32.60 11.02 21.70
N LEU A 120 31.69 10.12 21.25
CA LEU A 120 31.40 8.87 21.96
C LEU A 120 32.53 7.84 21.77
N SER A 121 32.64 6.92 22.73
CA SER A 121 33.44 5.72 22.50
C SER A 121 32.86 4.90 21.33
N VAL A 122 33.73 4.17 20.63
CA VAL A 122 33.31 3.31 19.52
C VAL A 122 32.25 2.28 19.96
N ASP A 123 32.37 1.76 21.19
CA ASP A 123 31.46 0.75 21.70
C ASP A 123 30.08 1.34 22.03
N ASP A 124 30.02 2.54 22.59
CA ASP A 124 28.76 3.21 22.87
C ASP A 124 28.06 3.66 21.58
N ALA A 125 28.81 4.16 20.60
CA ALA A 125 28.29 4.47 19.28
C ALA A 125 27.69 3.23 18.60
N ARG A 126 28.36 2.07 18.66
CA ARG A 126 27.81 0.81 18.15
C ARG A 126 26.53 0.39 18.82
N LYS A 127 26.46 0.48 20.16
CA LYS A 127 25.24 0.15 20.91
C LYS A 127 24.08 1.04 20.51
N GLN A 128 24.32 2.35 20.35
CA GLN A 128 23.25 3.28 19.91
C GLN A 128 22.76 2.95 18.51
N LEU A 129 23.66 2.69 17.54
CA LEU A 129 23.26 2.30 16.19
C LEU A 129 22.49 0.97 16.18
N GLN A 130 22.96 -0.02 16.95
CA GLN A 130 22.26 -1.31 17.08
C GLN A 130 20.85 -1.16 17.67
N GLY A 131 20.68 -0.27 18.67
CA GLY A 131 19.37 0.05 19.24
C GLY A 131 18.39 0.64 18.23
N LEU A 132 18.88 1.30 17.18
CA LEU A 132 18.10 1.83 16.06
C LEU A 132 17.95 0.84 14.91
N GLY A 133 18.54 -0.35 15.02
CA GLY A 133 18.55 -1.36 13.96
C GLY A 133 19.52 -1.03 12.82
N LEU A 134 20.54 -0.19 13.07
CA LEU A 134 21.59 0.17 12.12
C LEU A 134 22.85 -0.65 12.38
N LYS A 135 23.68 -0.80 11.35
CA LYS A 135 24.99 -1.43 11.42
C LYS A 135 26.07 -0.35 11.54
N ALA A 136 27.16 -0.66 12.25
CA ALA A 136 28.32 0.21 12.37
C ALA A 136 29.50 -0.36 11.62
N ASP A 137 30.09 0.38 10.70
CA ASP A 137 31.40 0.12 10.09
C ASP A 137 32.41 1.10 10.68
N VAL A 138 33.44 0.58 11.35
CA VAL A 138 34.41 1.42 12.07
C VAL A 138 35.71 1.48 11.32
N GLN A 139 36.02 2.66 10.82
CA GLN A 139 37.31 3.01 10.23
C GLN A 139 38.15 3.73 11.28
N ARG A 140 39.28 3.15 11.63
CA ARG A 140 40.23 3.75 12.58
C ARG A 140 41.30 4.53 11.81
N ASP A 141 41.66 5.68 12.33
CA ASP A 141 42.89 6.33 11.91
C ASP A 141 44.08 5.57 12.52
N ASP A 142 44.74 4.77 11.70
CA ASP A 142 45.95 3.99 12.07
C ASP A 142 47.26 4.77 11.86
N SER A 143 47.20 6.09 11.79
CA SER A 143 48.40 6.93 11.64
C SER A 143 49.36 6.69 12.81
N ILE A 144 50.67 6.81 12.54
CA ILE A 144 51.71 6.68 13.57
C ILE A 144 51.47 7.70 14.69
N PHE A 145 51.00 8.90 14.33
CA PHE A 145 50.74 9.97 15.26
C PHE A 145 49.56 9.62 16.19
N ASP A 146 48.45 9.05 15.67
CA ASP A 146 47.30 8.63 16.49
C ASP A 146 47.70 7.55 17.50
N ARG A 147 48.57 6.62 17.11
CA ARG A 147 49.07 5.55 18.00
C ARG A 147 49.92 6.06 19.17
N LEU A 148 50.58 7.20 19.04
CA LEU A 148 51.39 7.80 20.11
C LEU A 148 50.56 8.63 21.10
N LEU A 149 49.32 8.96 20.73
CA LEU A 149 48.43 9.73 21.61
C LEU A 149 47.88 8.87 22.75
N PRO A 150 47.80 9.38 23.99
CA PRO A 150 47.16 8.69 25.09
C PRO A 150 45.62 8.69 24.90
N GLY A 151 44.94 7.66 25.41
CA GLY A 151 43.47 7.59 25.42
C GLY A 151 42.89 6.52 24.48
N ALA A 152 41.60 6.28 24.62
CA ALA A 152 40.83 5.40 23.78
C ALA A 152 40.32 6.13 22.54
N PRO A 153 40.22 5.47 21.38
CA PRO A 153 39.62 6.08 20.20
C PRO A 153 38.15 6.48 20.44
N GLN A 154 37.79 7.66 19.96
CA GLN A 154 36.42 8.19 19.94
C GLN A 154 35.98 8.46 18.51
N VAL A 155 34.66 8.56 18.29
CA VAL A 155 34.11 8.85 16.97
C VAL A 155 34.36 10.32 16.65
N CYS A 156 35.03 10.58 15.52
CA CYS A 156 35.30 11.92 15.01
C CYS A 156 34.27 12.37 13.98
N SER A 157 33.77 11.44 13.18
CA SER A 157 32.74 11.74 12.19
C SER A 157 31.94 10.49 11.84
N THR A 158 30.76 10.72 11.27
CA THR A 158 29.89 9.67 10.76
C THR A 158 29.51 9.94 9.30
N ASP A 159 29.32 8.87 8.57
CA ASP A 159 28.81 8.91 7.20
C ASP A 159 27.75 7.81 7.05
N PRO A 160 26.44 8.16 6.85
CA PRO A 160 25.89 9.53 6.72
C PRO A 160 26.01 10.41 7.99
N GLN A 161 25.90 11.73 7.79
CA GLN A 161 26.02 12.72 8.88
C GLN A 161 24.86 12.60 9.89
N PRO A 162 25.03 13.09 11.13
CA PRO A 162 23.97 13.15 12.12
C PRO A 162 22.73 13.86 11.58
N GLY A 163 21.53 13.28 11.84
CA GLY A 163 20.25 13.76 11.34
C GLY A 163 19.86 13.27 9.94
N ALA A 164 20.79 12.72 9.15
CA ALA A 164 20.43 12.06 7.89
C ALA A 164 19.51 10.87 8.15
N ARG A 165 18.50 10.67 7.28
CA ARG A 165 17.61 9.52 7.39
C ARG A 165 18.17 8.35 6.59
N VAL A 166 18.25 7.20 7.24
CA VAL A 166 18.75 5.94 6.65
C VAL A 166 17.77 4.82 6.98
N ASP A 167 17.71 3.82 6.13
CA ASP A 167 16.82 2.68 6.35
C ASP A 167 17.38 1.75 7.43
N ARG A 168 16.50 1.13 8.20
CA ARG A 168 16.92 0.11 9.16
C ARG A 168 17.65 -1.01 8.44
N GLY A 169 18.77 -1.46 9.05
CA GLY A 169 19.65 -2.45 8.46
C GLY A 169 20.81 -1.88 7.65
N GLU A 170 20.77 -0.58 7.31
CA GLU A 170 21.89 0.11 6.65
C GLU A 170 23.11 0.28 7.56
N THR A 171 24.24 0.54 6.93
CA THR A 171 25.52 0.68 7.61
C THR A 171 25.90 2.14 7.71
N VAL A 172 26.17 2.60 8.93
CA VAL A 172 26.76 3.91 9.22
C VAL A 172 28.26 3.73 9.42
N ARG A 173 29.05 4.44 8.64
CA ARG A 173 30.51 4.46 8.79
C ARG A 173 30.88 5.40 9.93
N LEU A 174 31.69 4.91 10.86
CA LEU A 174 32.26 5.66 11.96
C LEU A 174 33.75 5.85 11.72
N VAL A 175 34.21 7.08 11.63
CA VAL A 175 35.66 7.40 11.64
C VAL A 175 36.07 7.63 13.08
N ALA A 176 36.99 6.85 13.59
CA ALA A 176 37.41 6.89 14.98
C ALA A 176 38.93 7.13 15.09
N ALA A 177 39.32 8.10 15.93
CA ALA A 177 40.69 8.40 16.27
C ALA A 177 40.81 8.77 17.76
N ARG A 178 42.05 8.83 18.25
CA ARG A 178 42.31 9.30 19.64
C ARG A 178 42.29 10.82 19.76
N SER A 179 42.43 11.50 18.65
CA SER A 179 42.29 12.94 18.56
C SER A 179 41.50 13.29 17.29
N CYS A 180 40.41 14.00 17.44
CA CYS A 180 39.66 14.60 16.37
C CYS A 180 40.14 16.05 16.18
#